data_f88b2076877340baab6f949325ba5859
#
_entry.id   f88b2076877340baab6f949325ba5859
#
_cell.length_a   1.000
_cell.length_b   1.000
_cell.length_c   1.000
_cell.angle_alpha   90.00
_cell.angle_beta   90.00
_cell.angle_gamma   90.00
#
_symmetry.space_group_name_H-M   'P 1'
#
loop_
_entity.id
_entity.type
_entity.pdbx_description
1 polymer ?
#
loop_
_entity_poly.entity_id
_entity_poly.type
_entity_poly.pdbx_seq_one_letter_code
_entity_poly.pdbx_strand_id
1 'polypeptide(L)'
;MARGKPGKAQLDMVSDMLSILTDPKDCVSDGTDVRNYGELSGLSAAKRLFADILGCKPEECFIGGNAGLTLMYDTVSKAYTHGMIHSEKPWCKLDGAKWLCPSPGYDRHFKITESFGFDMVIVPVTKNGPDMDVVEELVKDPEVKGVWCVLTVPFLTYFASLVWA
;
A
#
# COMPACT_ATOMS: atom_id res chain seq x y z
N MET A 1 -2.29 2.13 22.17
CA MET A 1 -2.94 3.12 21.27
C MET A 1 -4.20 2.47 20.70
N ALA A 2 -5.37 3.09 20.85
CA ALA A 2 -6.61 2.55 20.30
C ALA A 2 -6.51 2.63 18.75
N ARG A 3 -6.88 1.55 18.07
CA ARG A 3 -6.96 1.55 16.60
C ARG A 3 -8.10 2.48 16.18
N GLY A 4 -7.84 3.33 15.19
CA GLY A 4 -8.89 4.07 14.52
C GLY A 4 -9.88 3.09 13.88
N LYS A 5 -11.12 3.08 14.36
CA LYS A 5 -12.23 2.33 13.75
C LYS A 5 -13.34 3.31 13.45
N PRO A 6 -14.01 3.20 12.29
CA PRO A 6 -15.21 3.96 12.03
C PRO A 6 -16.23 3.71 13.15
N GLY A 7 -16.83 4.78 13.65
CA GLY A 7 -17.95 4.69 14.59
C GLY A 7 -19.23 4.21 13.91
N LYS A 8 -20.23 3.78 14.72
CA LYS A 8 -21.50 3.27 14.20
C LYS A 8 -22.15 4.24 13.20
N ALA A 9 -22.22 5.53 13.52
CA ALA A 9 -22.81 6.52 12.63
C ALA A 9 -22.11 6.63 11.27
N GLN A 10 -20.79 6.49 11.22
CA GLN A 10 -20.02 6.47 9.98
C GLN A 10 -20.29 5.20 9.14
N LEU A 11 -20.44 4.06 9.81
CA LEU A 11 -20.79 2.81 9.14
C LEU A 11 -22.24 2.85 8.62
N ASP A 12 -23.15 3.42 9.39
CA ASP A 12 -24.56 3.57 8.98
C ASP A 12 -24.68 4.43 7.71
N MET A 13 -23.83 5.46 7.53
CA MET A 13 -23.83 6.31 6.33
C MET A 13 -23.57 5.56 5.03
N VAL A 14 -22.85 4.45 5.09
CA VAL A 14 -22.48 3.64 3.91
C VAL A 14 -23.27 2.34 3.81
N SER A 15 -24.23 2.11 4.71
CA SER A 15 -24.99 0.86 4.78
C SER A 15 -25.77 0.55 3.49
N ASP A 16 -26.25 1.59 2.79
CA ASP A 16 -26.98 1.45 1.53
C ASP A 16 -26.13 0.82 0.42
N MET A 17 -24.81 0.90 0.52
CA MET A 17 -23.90 0.22 -0.42
C MET A 17 -24.09 -1.29 -0.44
N LEU A 18 -24.57 -1.89 0.66
CA LEU A 18 -24.80 -3.33 0.76
C LEU A 18 -25.98 -3.82 -0.08
N SER A 19 -26.82 -2.91 -0.55
CA SER A 19 -28.04 -3.20 -1.33
C SER A 19 -28.04 -2.59 -2.74
N ILE A 20 -26.91 -2.10 -3.23
CA ILE A 20 -26.80 -1.48 -4.57
C ILE A 20 -26.93 -2.54 -5.67
N LEU A 21 -26.35 -3.74 -5.48
CA LEU A 21 -26.34 -4.79 -6.48
C LEU A 21 -27.52 -5.74 -6.26
N THR A 22 -28.71 -5.36 -6.73
CA THR A 22 -29.94 -6.11 -6.52
C THR A 22 -30.40 -6.89 -7.76
N ASP A 23 -29.92 -6.52 -8.94
CA ASP A 23 -30.25 -7.16 -10.21
C ASP A 23 -28.96 -7.65 -10.89
N PRO A 24 -28.96 -8.80 -11.60
CA PRO A 24 -27.78 -9.27 -12.35
C PRO A 24 -27.17 -8.22 -13.31
N LYS A 25 -27.97 -7.34 -13.89
CA LYS A 25 -27.50 -6.26 -14.77
C LYS A 25 -26.66 -5.23 -14.02
N ASP A 26 -26.90 -5.02 -12.70
CA ASP A 26 -26.15 -4.10 -11.87
C ASP A 26 -24.73 -4.66 -11.57
N CYS A 27 -24.53 -5.94 -11.85
CA CYS A 27 -23.26 -6.63 -11.68
C CYS A 27 -22.36 -6.57 -12.93
N VAL A 28 -22.65 -5.70 -13.89
CA VAL A 28 -21.83 -5.55 -15.10
C VAL A 28 -21.16 -4.18 -15.08
N SER A 29 -19.83 -4.17 -15.15
CA SER A 29 -19.00 -2.96 -15.23
C SER A 29 -18.12 -3.00 -16.47
N ASP A 30 -18.27 -2.02 -17.37
CA ASP A 30 -17.51 -1.94 -18.64
C ASP A 30 -17.55 -3.26 -19.45
N GLY A 31 -18.70 -3.94 -19.45
CA GLY A 31 -18.88 -5.23 -20.15
C GLY A 31 -18.39 -6.45 -19.39
N THR A 32 -17.78 -6.27 -18.21
CA THR A 32 -17.31 -7.36 -17.34
C THR A 32 -18.35 -7.70 -16.28
N ASP A 33 -18.76 -8.96 -16.18
CA ASP A 33 -19.60 -9.44 -15.09
C ASP A 33 -18.77 -9.62 -13.83
N VAL A 34 -18.95 -8.73 -12.85
CA VAL A 34 -18.15 -8.68 -11.62
C VAL A 34 -18.37 -9.87 -10.68
N ARG A 35 -19.34 -10.71 -10.96
CA ARG A 35 -19.58 -11.97 -10.21
C ARG A 35 -18.61 -13.08 -10.61
N ASN A 36 -17.86 -12.88 -11.71
CA ASN A 36 -16.88 -13.84 -12.20
C ASN A 36 -15.45 -13.35 -11.94
N TYR A 37 -14.49 -14.23 -12.12
CA TYR A 37 -13.05 -13.91 -12.05
C TYR A 37 -12.53 -13.48 -13.44
N GLY A 38 -11.30 -12.91 -13.48
CA GLY A 38 -10.63 -12.62 -14.74
C GLY A 38 -9.88 -11.28 -14.77
N GLU A 39 -10.29 -10.32 -13.97
CA GLU A 39 -9.66 -9.00 -13.89
C GLU A 39 -8.49 -9.00 -12.89
N LEU A 40 -7.31 -9.45 -13.35
CA LEU A 40 -6.13 -9.66 -12.49
C LEU A 40 -5.64 -8.41 -11.78
N SER A 41 -5.77 -7.24 -12.40
CA SER A 41 -5.33 -5.96 -11.83
C SER A 41 -6.46 -5.10 -11.27
N GLY A 42 -7.68 -5.65 -11.27
CA GLY A 42 -8.90 -4.98 -10.83
C GLY A 42 -9.73 -4.38 -11.97
N LEU A 43 -11.00 -4.14 -11.69
CA LEU A 43 -11.95 -3.57 -12.64
C LEU A 43 -11.49 -2.18 -13.13
N SER A 44 -11.67 -1.91 -14.42
CA SER A 44 -11.31 -0.64 -15.04
C SER A 44 -11.99 0.56 -14.36
N ALA A 45 -13.27 0.42 -13.97
CA ALA A 45 -13.99 1.46 -13.23
C ALA A 45 -13.36 1.75 -11.86
N ALA A 46 -12.97 0.69 -11.12
CA ALA A 46 -12.29 0.86 -9.83
C ALA A 46 -10.91 1.49 -10.01
N LYS A 47 -10.15 1.09 -11.02
CA LYS A 47 -8.84 1.69 -11.32
C LYS A 47 -8.95 3.18 -11.64
N ARG A 48 -9.95 3.60 -12.44
CA ARG A 48 -10.21 5.02 -12.71
C ARG A 48 -10.53 5.79 -11.44
N LEU A 49 -11.45 5.26 -10.62
CA LEU A 49 -11.85 5.90 -9.36
C LEU A 49 -10.65 6.11 -8.42
N PHE A 50 -9.86 5.08 -8.21
CA PHE A 50 -8.71 5.17 -7.30
C PHE A 50 -7.56 5.97 -7.90
N ALA A 51 -7.38 5.96 -9.21
CA ALA A 51 -6.40 6.79 -9.89
C ALA A 51 -6.69 8.29 -9.68
N ASP A 52 -7.95 8.70 -9.81
CA ASP A 52 -8.37 10.08 -9.53
C ASP A 52 -8.09 10.48 -8.07
N ILE A 53 -8.38 9.58 -7.13
CA ILE A 53 -8.12 9.82 -5.70
C ILE A 53 -6.61 9.93 -5.40
N LEU A 54 -5.79 9.09 -6.05
CA LEU A 54 -4.35 9.00 -5.82
C LEU A 54 -3.54 10.00 -6.65
N GLY A 55 -4.14 10.62 -7.65
CA GLY A 55 -3.47 11.54 -8.57
C GLY A 55 -2.48 10.83 -9.52
N CYS A 56 -2.78 9.59 -9.90
CA CYS A 56 -1.97 8.78 -10.83
C CYS A 56 -2.81 8.31 -12.02
N LYS A 57 -2.21 7.54 -12.93
CA LYS A 57 -2.94 6.99 -14.08
C LYS A 57 -3.62 5.66 -13.70
N PRO A 58 -4.76 5.30 -14.34
CA PRO A 58 -5.42 4.02 -14.09
C PRO A 58 -4.51 2.80 -14.35
N GLU A 59 -3.58 2.90 -15.30
CA GLU A 59 -2.62 1.84 -15.63
C GLU A 59 -1.60 1.60 -14.51
N GLU A 60 -1.38 2.61 -13.66
CA GLU A 60 -0.49 2.55 -12.50
C GLU A 60 -1.19 2.01 -11.25
N CYS A 61 -2.52 1.79 -11.32
CA CYS A 61 -3.32 1.25 -10.22
C CYS A 61 -3.47 -0.26 -10.30
N PHE A 62 -3.24 -0.92 -9.16
CA PHE A 62 -3.57 -2.31 -8.94
C PHE A 62 -4.59 -2.43 -7.79
N ILE A 63 -5.74 -3.04 -8.05
CA ILE A 63 -6.80 -3.21 -7.07
C ILE A 63 -6.72 -4.65 -6.50
N GLY A 64 -6.12 -4.79 -5.35
CA GLY A 64 -5.80 -6.09 -4.76
C GLY A 64 -6.68 -6.50 -3.57
N GLY A 65 -7.78 -5.82 -3.33
CA GLY A 65 -8.69 -6.12 -2.22
C GLY A 65 -8.68 -5.05 -1.12
N ASN A 66 -9.27 -5.36 0.01
CA ASN A 66 -9.57 -4.39 1.08
C ASN A 66 -8.60 -4.43 2.28
N ALA A 67 -7.62 -5.32 2.28
CA ALA A 67 -6.69 -5.50 3.39
C ALA A 67 -5.31 -4.93 3.04
N GLY A 68 -5.08 -3.64 3.34
CA GLY A 68 -3.82 -2.95 3.01
C GLY A 68 -2.57 -3.64 3.54
N LEU A 69 -2.58 -4.15 4.78
CA LEU A 69 -1.44 -4.89 5.33
C LEU A 69 -1.12 -6.16 4.55
N THR A 70 -2.14 -6.86 4.03
CA THR A 70 -1.94 -8.04 3.19
C THR A 70 -1.28 -7.66 1.87
N LEU A 71 -1.72 -6.58 1.23
CA LEU A 71 -1.12 -6.07 0.00
C LEU A 71 0.34 -5.65 0.20
N MET A 72 0.63 -4.96 1.31
CA MET A 72 2.00 -4.57 1.65
C MET A 72 2.89 -5.79 1.88
N TYR A 73 2.40 -6.77 2.64
CA TYR A 73 3.12 -8.03 2.86
C TYR A 73 3.37 -8.76 1.55
N ASP A 74 2.35 -8.88 0.68
CA ASP A 74 2.47 -9.55 -0.60
C ASP A 74 3.48 -8.85 -1.52
N THR A 75 3.47 -7.51 -1.56
CA THR A 75 4.43 -6.72 -2.33
C THR A 75 5.86 -6.95 -1.86
N VAL A 76 6.11 -6.86 -0.54
CA VAL A 76 7.43 -7.10 0.03
C VAL A 76 7.85 -8.57 -0.19
N SER A 77 6.95 -9.52 -0.01
CA SER A 77 7.20 -10.95 -0.24
C SER A 77 7.61 -11.24 -1.69
N LYS A 78 6.92 -10.65 -2.66
CA LYS A 78 7.28 -10.79 -4.08
C LYS A 78 8.63 -10.19 -4.39
N ALA A 79 8.92 -8.99 -3.91
CA ALA A 79 10.22 -8.37 -4.08
C ALA A 79 11.34 -9.18 -3.41
N TYR A 80 11.06 -9.73 -2.23
CA TYR A 80 12.01 -10.58 -1.49
C TYR A 80 12.31 -11.87 -2.23
N THR A 81 11.31 -12.53 -2.78
CA THR A 81 11.45 -13.85 -3.43
C THR A 81 11.81 -13.78 -4.92
N HIS A 82 11.35 -12.75 -5.63
CA HIS A 82 11.49 -12.65 -7.09
C HIS A 82 12.26 -11.41 -7.55
N GLY A 83 12.39 -10.37 -6.71
CA GLY A 83 12.90 -9.07 -7.08
C GLY A 83 11.82 -8.16 -7.66
N MET A 84 12.18 -6.91 -7.89
CA MET A 84 11.37 -5.91 -8.59
C MET A 84 11.79 -5.83 -10.05
N ILE A 85 11.06 -5.05 -10.86
CA ILE A 85 11.27 -4.97 -12.32
C ILE A 85 12.71 -4.57 -12.72
N HIS A 86 13.39 -3.79 -11.87
CA HIS A 86 14.79 -3.36 -12.11
C HIS A 86 15.79 -4.06 -11.20
N SER A 87 15.38 -5.06 -10.41
CA SER A 87 16.28 -5.78 -9.52
C SER A 87 17.13 -6.77 -10.30
N GLU A 88 18.44 -6.73 -10.14
CA GLU A 88 19.35 -7.72 -10.74
C GLU A 88 19.12 -9.12 -10.15
N LYS A 89 18.72 -9.19 -8.88
CA LYS A 89 18.44 -10.43 -8.17
C LYS A 89 17.34 -10.22 -7.11
N PRO A 90 16.64 -11.30 -6.70
CA PRO A 90 15.70 -11.24 -5.59
C PRO A 90 16.35 -10.70 -4.30
N TRP A 91 15.61 -9.96 -3.49
CA TRP A 91 16.17 -9.33 -2.30
C TRP A 91 16.64 -10.33 -1.25
N CYS A 92 16.08 -11.55 -1.21
CA CYS A 92 16.57 -12.64 -0.35
C CYS A 92 18.01 -13.11 -0.68
N LYS A 93 18.55 -12.70 -1.82
CA LYS A 93 19.92 -13.00 -2.26
C LYS A 93 20.88 -11.83 -2.10
N LEU A 94 20.44 -10.75 -1.47
CA LEU A 94 21.30 -9.62 -1.10
C LEU A 94 22.00 -9.93 0.21
N ASP A 95 23.23 -9.42 0.37
CA ASP A 95 24.01 -9.56 1.60
C ASP A 95 23.45 -8.70 2.75
N GLY A 96 22.72 -7.64 2.41
CA GLY A 96 21.98 -6.78 3.32
C GLY A 96 20.82 -6.11 2.61
N ALA A 97 19.76 -5.83 3.33
CA ALA A 97 18.64 -5.03 2.85
C ALA A 97 18.09 -4.20 4.01
N LYS A 98 17.91 -2.91 3.77
CA LYS A 98 17.47 -1.93 4.76
C LYS A 98 16.09 -1.39 4.39
N TRP A 99 15.33 -1.06 5.43
CA TRP A 99 14.02 -0.42 5.25
C TRP A 99 13.90 0.79 6.16
N LEU A 100 13.51 1.93 5.61
CA LEU A 100 13.35 3.16 6.38
C LEU A 100 12.02 3.14 7.12
N CYS A 101 12.09 3.40 8.42
CA CYS A 101 10.98 3.31 9.35
C CYS A 101 10.75 4.64 10.06
N PRO A 102 9.94 5.56 9.51
CA PRO A 102 9.58 6.79 10.21
C PRO A 102 8.91 6.48 11.55
N SER A 103 9.50 7.00 12.63
CA SER A 103 9.05 6.74 14.00
C SER A 103 8.83 8.06 14.76
N PRO A 104 7.68 8.21 15.46
CA PRO A 104 6.63 7.20 15.71
C PRO A 104 5.84 6.84 14.45
N GLY A 105 5.56 5.54 14.26
CA GLY A 105 4.88 4.99 13.10
C GLY A 105 3.95 3.82 13.46
N TYR A 106 3.44 3.14 12.45
CA TYR A 106 2.56 1.99 12.66
C TYR A 106 3.36 0.69 12.76
N ASP A 107 3.40 0.11 13.94
CA ASP A 107 4.21 -1.06 14.30
C ASP A 107 3.99 -2.28 13.38
N ARG A 108 2.78 -2.43 12.80
CA ARG A 108 2.45 -3.55 11.90
C ARG A 108 3.22 -3.48 10.59
N HIS A 109 3.48 -2.28 10.08
CA HIS A 109 4.33 -2.10 8.91
C HIS A 109 5.75 -2.59 9.19
N PHE A 110 6.30 -2.19 10.32
CA PHE A 110 7.65 -2.57 10.73
C PHE A 110 7.78 -4.09 10.89
N LYS A 111 6.73 -4.73 11.44
CA LYS A 111 6.69 -6.19 11.57
C LYS A 111 6.71 -6.94 10.24
N ILE A 112 6.20 -6.35 9.17
CA ILE A 112 6.31 -6.94 7.84
C ILE A 112 7.79 -7.07 7.44
N THR A 113 8.51 -5.96 7.41
CA THR A 113 9.93 -5.94 6.98
C THR A 113 10.84 -6.68 7.96
N GLU A 114 10.59 -6.56 9.27
CA GLU A 114 11.30 -7.36 10.28
C GLU A 114 11.18 -8.87 10.03
N SER A 115 9.98 -9.34 9.64
CA SER A 115 9.74 -10.77 9.40
C SER A 115 10.53 -11.34 8.21
N PHE A 116 10.97 -10.48 7.30
CA PHE A 116 11.84 -10.84 6.18
C PHE A 116 13.34 -10.62 6.49
N GLY A 117 13.68 -10.17 7.69
CA GLY A 117 15.06 -9.95 8.11
C GLY A 117 15.69 -8.66 7.57
N PHE A 118 14.89 -7.67 7.19
CA PHE A 118 15.42 -6.35 6.84
C PHE A 118 15.97 -5.63 8.06
N ASP A 119 17.08 -4.92 7.89
CA ASP A 119 17.57 -3.96 8.86
C ASP A 119 16.67 -2.72 8.85
N MET A 120 16.03 -2.45 9.98
CA MET A 120 15.12 -1.31 10.12
C MET A 120 15.88 -0.06 10.54
N VAL A 121 15.91 0.94 9.66
CA VAL A 121 16.56 2.22 9.90
C VAL A 121 15.50 3.23 10.32
N ILE A 122 15.62 3.74 11.55
CA ILE A 122 14.68 4.70 12.09
C ILE A 122 14.90 6.08 11.46
N VAL A 123 13.82 6.66 10.95
CA VAL A 123 13.77 8.05 10.45
C VAL A 123 12.97 8.89 11.45
N PRO A 124 13.50 10.03 11.93
CA PRO A 124 12.74 10.95 12.77
C PRO A 124 11.49 11.47 12.06
N VAL A 125 10.41 11.67 12.83
CA VAL A 125 9.19 12.32 12.33
C VAL A 125 9.11 13.74 12.88
N THR A 126 8.96 14.70 11.99
CA THR A 126 8.76 16.12 12.27
C THR A 126 7.26 16.46 12.29
N LYS A 127 6.92 17.70 12.59
CA LYS A 127 5.53 18.20 12.47
C LYS A 127 4.96 18.16 11.04
N ASN A 128 5.82 18.06 10.03
CA ASN A 128 5.46 18.04 8.61
C ASN A 128 5.53 16.63 8.00
N GLY A 129 5.82 15.60 8.79
CA GLY A 129 6.01 14.21 8.35
C GLY A 129 7.43 13.70 8.61
N PRO A 130 7.87 12.64 7.94
CA PRO A 130 9.24 12.15 8.05
C PRO A 130 10.25 13.26 7.76
N ASP A 131 11.40 13.21 8.43
CA ASP A 131 12.52 14.11 8.13
C ASP A 131 13.09 13.75 6.75
N MET A 132 12.69 14.52 5.75
CA MET A 132 13.06 14.24 4.37
C MET A 132 14.54 14.46 4.08
N ASP A 133 15.22 15.36 4.80
CA ASP A 133 16.67 15.56 4.64
C ASP A 133 17.42 14.27 5.06
N VAL A 134 16.95 13.63 6.14
CA VAL A 134 17.48 12.32 6.58
C VAL A 134 17.14 11.22 5.57
N VAL A 135 15.91 11.20 5.05
CA VAL A 135 15.50 10.22 4.03
C VAL A 135 16.37 10.36 2.78
N GLU A 136 16.57 11.58 2.26
CA GLU A 136 17.37 11.85 1.06
C GLU A 136 18.83 11.41 1.22
N GLU A 137 19.38 11.49 2.41
CA GLU A 137 20.72 10.97 2.67
C GLU A 137 20.75 9.44 2.72
N LEU A 138 19.79 8.84 3.42
CA LEU A 138 19.75 7.40 3.61
C LEU A 138 19.45 6.62 2.32
N VAL A 139 18.65 7.16 1.40
CA VAL A 139 18.33 6.48 0.13
C VAL A 139 19.50 6.44 -0.87
N LYS A 140 20.60 7.13 -0.59
CA LYS A 140 21.85 6.99 -1.36
C LYS A 140 22.52 5.64 -1.13
N ASP A 141 22.19 4.98 -0.02
CA ASP A 141 22.66 3.62 0.26
C ASP A 141 21.87 2.62 -0.61
N PRO A 142 22.55 1.87 -1.51
CA PRO A 142 21.90 0.92 -2.40
C PRO A 142 21.25 -0.28 -1.66
N GLU A 143 21.55 -0.48 -0.38
CA GLU A 143 20.89 -1.48 0.45
C GLU A 143 19.50 -1.05 0.91
N VAL A 144 19.16 0.22 0.86
CA VAL A 144 17.83 0.74 1.19
C VAL A 144 16.86 0.36 0.07
N LYS A 145 15.85 -0.45 0.41
CA LYS A 145 14.88 -1.02 -0.53
C LYS A 145 13.50 -0.37 -0.46
N GLY A 146 13.23 0.39 0.58
CA GLY A 146 11.96 1.08 0.69
C GLY A 146 11.81 1.87 1.99
N VAL A 147 10.70 2.57 2.06
CA VAL A 147 10.29 3.36 3.23
C VAL A 147 8.83 3.08 3.57
N TRP A 148 8.53 2.93 4.85
CA TRP A 148 7.16 2.92 5.31
C TRP A 148 6.67 4.36 5.48
N CYS A 149 5.64 4.72 4.72
CA CYS A 149 5.03 6.04 4.83
C CYS A 149 3.54 5.90 5.09
N VAL A 150 3.05 6.65 6.08
CA VAL A 150 1.63 6.82 6.35
C VAL A 150 1.28 8.25 5.98
N LEU A 151 0.66 8.42 4.82
CA LEU A 151 0.21 9.73 4.38
C LEU A 151 -1.12 10.04 5.07
N THR A 152 -1.11 11.01 5.97
CA THR A 152 -2.32 11.59 6.56
C THR A 152 -2.75 12.77 5.72
N VAL A 153 -3.80 12.61 4.93
CA VAL A 153 -4.60 13.74 4.44
C VAL A 153 -5.72 14.01 5.43
N PRO A 154 -6.21 15.26 5.56
CA PRO A 154 -7.13 15.66 6.64
C PRO A 154 -8.37 14.79 6.83
N PHE A 155 -8.70 13.92 5.89
CA PHE A 155 -9.88 13.05 5.95
C PHE A 155 -9.66 11.59 5.50
N LEU A 156 -8.44 11.23 5.07
CA LEU A 156 -8.14 9.89 4.58
C LEU A 156 -6.71 9.50 4.97
N THR A 157 -6.57 8.38 5.64
CA THR A 157 -5.26 7.78 5.90
C THR A 157 -4.93 6.88 4.73
N TYR A 158 -4.04 7.32 3.85
CA TYR A 158 -3.50 6.49 2.77
C TYR A 158 -2.25 5.79 3.25
N PHE A 159 -2.17 4.50 2.95
CA PHE A 159 -0.96 3.73 3.13
C PHE A 159 -0.23 3.69 1.79
N ALA A 160 0.81 4.49 1.67
CA ALA A 160 1.75 4.36 0.55
C ALA A 160 3.04 3.74 1.07
N SER A 161 3.46 2.65 0.49
CA SER A 161 4.82 2.15 0.61
C SER A 161 5.53 2.52 -0.68
N LEU A 162 6.56 3.34 -0.58
CA LEU A 162 7.46 3.58 -1.70
C LEU A 162 8.50 2.47 -1.68
N VAL A 163 8.50 1.67 -2.71
CA VAL A 163 9.52 0.66 -2.95
C VAL A 163 10.41 1.19 -4.06
N TRP A 164 11.68 1.39 -3.74
CA TRP A 164 12.69 1.80 -4.73
C TRP A 164 13.31 0.53 -5.33
N ALA A 165 13.34 0.47 -6.63
CA ALA A 165 13.99 -0.61 -7.36
C ALA A 165 15.29 -0.12 -8.00
#